data_0c762f954e7f8537c330524be1225de3
#
_entry.id   0c762f954e7f8537c330524be1225de3
#
_cell.length_a   1.000
_cell.length_b   1.000
_cell.length_c   1.000
_cell.angle_alpha   90.00
_cell.angle_beta   90.00
_cell.angle_gamma   90.00
#
_symmetry.space_group_name_H-M   'P 1'
#
loop_
_entity.id
_entity.type
_entity.pdbx_description
1 polymer ?
#
loop_
_entity_poly.entity_id
_entity_poly.type
_entity_poly.pdbx_seq_one_letter_code
_entity_poly.pdbx_strand_id
1 'polypeptide(L)'
;MQSDWLATAGTLSKALPYLQRYDGATVVIKLGGHAMGSSEAMETFARDIVLMQQVGVNPVIVHGGGPMINEMLARLNIKSEFVNGKRVTDKATMEVVEMVLSGEVNKSIVQAINAQGCLLYTSDAADEASSV
;
A
#
# COMPACT_ATOMS: atom_id res chain seq x y z
N MET A 1 -11.15 21.72 25.03
CA MET A 1 -11.57 21.46 23.62
C MET A 1 -13.01 20.96 23.64
N GLN A 2 -13.99 21.81 23.39
CA GLN A 2 -15.34 21.34 23.11
C GLN A 2 -15.29 20.74 21.69
N SER A 3 -15.29 19.43 21.59
CA SER A 3 -15.47 18.75 20.33
C SER A 3 -16.88 19.04 19.85
N ASP A 4 -17.03 19.55 18.63
CA ASP A 4 -18.35 19.80 18.04
C ASP A 4 -18.98 18.45 17.64
N TRP A 5 -19.54 17.77 18.64
CA TRP A 5 -20.18 16.47 18.51
C TRP A 5 -21.28 16.45 17.45
N LEU A 6 -22.00 17.57 17.28
CA LEU A 6 -23.06 17.70 16.30
C LEU A 6 -22.49 17.72 14.86
N ALA A 7 -21.40 18.44 14.63
CA ALA A 7 -20.74 18.45 13.34
C ALA A 7 -20.14 17.05 12.99
N THR A 8 -19.51 16.41 13.96
CA THR A 8 -18.97 15.06 13.82
C THR A 8 -20.09 14.05 13.51
N ALA A 9 -21.17 14.06 14.28
CA ALA A 9 -22.33 13.19 14.04
C ALA A 9 -22.96 13.43 12.66
N GLY A 10 -23.06 14.71 12.25
CA GLY A 10 -23.56 15.08 10.92
C GLY A 10 -22.68 14.55 9.80
N THR A 11 -21.35 14.59 9.95
CA THR A 11 -20.40 14.03 9.00
C THR A 11 -20.55 12.52 8.87
N LEU A 12 -20.62 11.80 10.00
CA LEU A 12 -20.82 10.35 10.00
C LEU A 12 -22.16 9.94 9.39
N SER A 13 -23.24 10.66 9.66
CA SER A 13 -24.55 10.41 9.04
C SER A 13 -24.52 10.56 7.51
N LYS A 14 -23.79 11.56 7.00
CA LYS A 14 -23.60 11.77 5.56
C LYS A 14 -22.72 10.69 4.94
N ALA A 15 -21.82 10.09 5.67
CA ALA A 15 -20.97 9.00 5.20
C ALA A 15 -21.71 7.66 5.09
N LEU A 16 -22.79 7.45 5.89
CA LEU A 16 -23.49 6.17 6.01
C LEU A 16 -23.91 5.53 4.66
N PRO A 17 -24.48 6.25 3.67
CA PRO A 17 -24.83 5.64 2.39
C PRO A 17 -23.64 5.09 1.61
N TYR A 18 -22.48 5.71 1.76
CA TYR A 18 -21.23 5.25 1.13
C TYR A 18 -20.70 4.00 1.83
N LEU A 19 -20.72 3.98 3.16
CA LEU A 19 -20.29 2.83 3.96
C LEU A 19 -21.17 1.60 3.61
N GLN A 20 -22.49 1.76 3.56
CA GLN A 20 -23.41 0.70 3.19
C GLN A 20 -23.20 0.21 1.76
N ARG A 21 -22.86 1.12 0.83
CA ARG A 21 -22.63 0.77 -0.59
C ARG A 21 -21.41 -0.11 -0.78
N TYR A 22 -20.36 0.11 0.01
CA TYR A 22 -19.06 -0.56 -0.15
C TYR A 22 -18.81 -1.64 0.90
N ASP A 23 -19.76 -1.89 1.80
CA ASP A 23 -19.66 -2.97 2.77
C ASP A 23 -19.51 -4.32 2.06
N GLY A 24 -18.48 -5.08 2.44
CA GLY A 24 -18.10 -6.34 1.81
C GLY A 24 -17.48 -6.23 0.41
N ALA A 25 -17.39 -5.03 -0.16
CA ALA A 25 -16.84 -4.84 -1.50
C ALA A 25 -15.30 -4.97 -1.48
N THR A 26 -14.74 -5.62 -2.51
CA THR A 26 -13.29 -5.61 -2.76
C THR A 26 -12.91 -4.39 -3.58
N VAL A 27 -12.04 -3.55 -3.03
CA VAL A 27 -11.57 -2.32 -3.68
C VAL A 27 -10.06 -2.42 -3.93
N VAL A 28 -9.67 -2.33 -5.20
CA VAL A 28 -8.25 -2.33 -5.60
C VAL A 28 -7.72 -0.90 -5.56
N ILE A 29 -6.67 -0.69 -4.78
CA ILE A 29 -6.06 0.62 -4.54
C ILE A 29 -4.62 0.59 -5.05
N LYS A 30 -4.31 1.47 -6.02
CA LYS A 30 -2.96 1.58 -6.56
C LYS A 30 -2.17 2.63 -5.80
N LEU A 31 -1.08 2.21 -5.16
CA LEU A 31 -0.11 3.09 -4.51
C LEU A 31 1.06 3.37 -5.46
N GLY A 32 1.18 4.61 -5.92
CA GLY A 32 2.26 5.05 -6.81
C GLY A 32 3.56 5.37 -6.06
N GLY A 33 4.70 5.26 -6.77
CA GLY A 33 6.03 5.46 -6.17
C GLY A 33 6.28 6.83 -5.54
N HIS A 34 5.62 7.88 -6.02
CA HIS A 34 5.76 9.22 -5.45
C HIS A 34 5.16 9.34 -4.04
N ALA A 35 4.06 8.65 -3.78
CA ALA A 35 3.43 8.63 -2.44
C ALA A 35 4.29 7.87 -1.40
N MET A 36 5.13 6.96 -1.85
CA MET A 36 6.02 6.18 -0.99
C MET A 36 7.28 6.95 -0.52
N GLY A 37 7.58 8.10 -1.12
CA GLY A 37 8.73 8.94 -0.77
C GLY A 37 8.52 9.85 0.45
N SER A 38 7.30 9.92 1.00
CA SER A 38 6.95 10.74 2.16
C SER A 38 6.42 9.87 3.29
N SER A 39 7.04 9.94 4.45
CA SER A 39 6.61 9.27 5.68
C SER A 39 5.18 9.68 6.07
N GLU A 40 4.87 10.98 6.02
CA GLU A 40 3.55 11.51 6.34
C GLU A 40 2.46 11.01 5.37
N ALA A 41 2.78 10.96 4.05
CA ALA A 41 1.85 10.43 3.06
C ALA A 41 1.60 8.93 3.28
N MET A 42 2.62 8.17 3.66
CA MET A 42 2.50 6.75 3.96
C MET A 42 1.65 6.50 5.22
N GLU A 43 1.84 7.30 6.27
CA GLU A 43 1.02 7.19 7.49
C GLU A 43 -0.45 7.53 7.22
N THR A 44 -0.70 8.59 6.45
CA THR A 44 -2.06 8.98 6.05
C THR A 44 -2.71 7.87 5.22
N PHE A 45 -2.00 7.36 4.22
CA PHE A 45 -2.44 6.23 3.41
C PHE A 45 -2.76 5.00 4.27
N ALA A 46 -1.87 4.63 5.18
CA ALA A 46 -2.07 3.48 6.06
C ALA A 46 -3.32 3.64 6.94
N ARG A 47 -3.55 4.83 7.47
CA ARG A 47 -4.75 5.16 8.26
C ARG A 47 -6.03 5.05 7.44
N ASP A 48 -6.01 5.52 6.21
CA ASP A 48 -7.16 5.44 5.30
C ASP A 48 -7.49 3.98 4.95
N ILE A 49 -6.47 3.13 4.71
CA ILE A 49 -6.66 1.69 4.47
C ILE A 49 -7.28 1.01 5.68
N VAL A 50 -6.79 1.31 6.89
CA VAL A 50 -7.35 0.76 8.13
C VAL A 50 -8.79 1.20 8.31
N LEU A 51 -9.11 2.48 8.05
CA LEU A 51 -10.47 2.98 8.10
C LEU A 51 -11.39 2.22 7.12
N MET A 52 -10.94 2.02 5.88
CA MET A 52 -11.71 1.27 4.88
C MET A 52 -12.02 -0.15 5.35
N GLN A 53 -11.03 -0.84 5.90
CA GLN A 53 -11.22 -2.19 6.44
C GLN A 53 -12.18 -2.21 7.64
N GLN A 54 -12.07 -1.23 8.55
CA GLN A 54 -12.94 -1.13 9.73
C GLN A 54 -14.41 -0.88 9.38
N VAL A 55 -14.67 -0.27 8.24
CA VAL A 55 -16.05 -0.02 7.76
C VAL A 55 -16.57 -1.10 6.80
N GLY A 56 -15.91 -2.26 6.75
CA GLY A 56 -16.38 -3.42 6.01
C GLY A 56 -15.88 -3.54 4.56
N VAL A 57 -15.04 -2.64 4.09
CA VAL A 57 -14.40 -2.76 2.76
C VAL A 57 -13.24 -3.76 2.83
N ASN A 58 -13.04 -4.55 1.76
CA ASN A 58 -11.89 -5.42 1.59
C ASN A 58 -10.84 -4.75 0.67
N PRO A 59 -9.87 -3.97 1.19
CA PRO A 59 -8.89 -3.28 0.39
C PRO A 59 -7.82 -4.24 -0.13
N VAL A 60 -7.53 -4.18 -1.44
CA VAL A 60 -6.41 -4.86 -2.08
C VAL A 60 -5.44 -3.80 -2.58
N ILE A 61 -4.21 -3.80 -2.06
CA ILE A 61 -3.21 -2.80 -2.38
C ILE A 61 -2.30 -3.32 -3.49
N VAL A 62 -2.21 -2.56 -4.57
CA VAL A 62 -1.26 -2.78 -5.67
C VAL A 62 -0.27 -1.63 -5.68
N HIS A 63 1.00 -1.94 -5.56
CA HIS A 63 2.04 -0.92 -5.49
C HIS A 63 3.07 -1.03 -6.62
N GLY A 64 3.74 0.06 -6.91
CA GLY A 64 4.94 0.12 -7.72
C GLY A 64 6.19 0.29 -6.84
N GLY A 65 7.27 0.82 -7.41
CA GLY A 65 8.54 1.07 -6.70
C GLY A 65 9.62 1.61 -7.63
N GLY A 66 9.22 2.25 -8.73
CA GLY A 66 10.15 2.75 -9.74
C GLY A 66 11.31 3.59 -9.20
N PRO A 67 11.07 4.58 -8.34
CA PRO A 67 12.14 5.38 -7.72
C PRO A 67 13.12 4.54 -6.90
N MET A 68 12.63 3.62 -6.06
CA MET A 68 13.46 2.76 -5.22
C MET A 68 14.27 1.77 -6.06
N ILE A 69 13.68 1.23 -7.13
CA ILE A 69 14.39 0.39 -8.10
C ILE A 69 15.52 1.17 -8.75
N ASN A 70 15.28 2.41 -9.18
CA ASN A 70 16.30 3.26 -9.79
C ASN A 70 17.46 3.52 -8.82
N GLU A 71 17.14 3.84 -7.58
CA GLU A 71 18.13 4.07 -6.54
C GLU A 71 18.99 2.82 -6.29
N MET A 72 18.36 1.67 -6.15
CA MET A 72 19.07 0.42 -5.91
C MET A 72 19.96 0.03 -7.09
N LEU A 73 19.46 0.15 -8.32
CA LEU A 73 20.27 -0.11 -9.54
C LEU A 73 21.48 0.83 -9.60
N ALA A 74 21.31 2.11 -9.25
CA ALA A 74 22.41 3.07 -9.19
C ALA A 74 23.44 2.69 -8.14
N ARG A 75 23.02 2.28 -6.94
CA ARG A 75 23.92 1.81 -5.87
C ARG A 75 24.72 0.56 -6.26
N LEU A 76 24.13 -0.31 -7.06
CA LEU A 76 24.77 -1.54 -7.56
C LEU A 76 25.55 -1.31 -8.87
N ASN A 77 25.60 -0.07 -9.38
CA ASN A 77 26.23 0.28 -10.66
C ASN A 77 25.64 -0.50 -11.87
N ILE A 78 24.37 -0.88 -11.80
CA ILE A 78 23.65 -1.55 -12.88
C ILE A 78 22.99 -0.47 -13.75
N LYS A 79 23.31 -0.43 -15.04
CA LYS A 79 22.69 0.51 -15.98
C LYS A 79 21.25 0.11 -16.24
N SER A 80 20.35 1.09 -16.16
CA SER A 80 18.94 0.91 -16.45
C SER A 80 18.57 1.70 -17.72
N GLU A 81 18.01 1.02 -18.70
CA GLU A 81 17.55 1.60 -19.94
C GLU A 81 16.03 1.55 -20.04
N PHE A 82 15.46 2.52 -20.75
CA PHE A 82 14.01 2.58 -20.99
C PHE A 82 13.76 2.66 -22.50
N VAL A 83 12.85 1.84 -23.00
CA VAL A 83 12.37 1.88 -24.38
C VAL A 83 10.84 2.09 -24.34
N ASN A 84 10.37 3.16 -24.96
CA ASN A 84 8.95 3.53 -24.99
C ASN A 84 8.31 3.57 -23.59
N GLY A 85 9.02 4.11 -22.59
CA GLY A 85 8.55 4.23 -21.21
C GLY A 85 8.56 2.92 -20.41
N LYS A 86 9.00 1.81 -21.01
CA LYS A 86 9.18 0.51 -20.34
C LYS A 86 10.65 0.27 -20.05
N ARG A 87 10.95 -0.21 -18.86
CA ARG A 87 12.32 -0.58 -18.48
C ARG A 87 12.75 -1.82 -19.27
N VAL A 88 13.94 -1.74 -19.88
CA VAL A 88 14.63 -2.93 -20.39
C VAL A 88 15.13 -3.70 -19.17
N THR A 89 14.61 -4.90 -19.00
CA THR A 89 14.84 -5.69 -17.77
C THR A 89 15.59 -6.96 -18.16
N ASP A 90 16.91 -6.91 -18.08
CA ASP A 90 17.77 -8.09 -18.15
C ASP A 90 17.71 -8.89 -16.83
N LYS A 91 18.41 -10.02 -16.75
CA LYS A 91 18.37 -10.90 -15.57
C LYS A 91 18.83 -10.18 -14.31
N ALA A 92 19.92 -9.43 -14.36
CA ALA A 92 20.47 -8.72 -13.20
C ALA A 92 19.51 -7.62 -12.74
N THR A 93 18.93 -6.87 -13.67
CA THR A 93 17.91 -5.87 -13.37
C THR A 93 16.66 -6.52 -12.77
N MET A 94 16.24 -7.70 -13.26
CA MET A 94 15.04 -8.38 -12.74
C MET A 94 15.23 -8.84 -11.30
N GLU A 95 16.39 -9.37 -10.95
CA GLU A 95 16.72 -9.77 -9.57
C GLU A 95 16.62 -8.57 -8.61
N VAL A 96 17.10 -7.39 -9.02
CA VAL A 96 16.99 -6.16 -8.24
C VAL A 96 15.54 -5.69 -8.13
N VAL A 97 14.78 -5.73 -9.22
CA VAL A 97 13.35 -5.36 -9.23
C VAL A 97 12.57 -6.22 -8.25
N GLU A 98 12.75 -7.54 -8.29
CA GLU A 98 12.08 -8.48 -7.41
C GLU A 98 12.46 -8.24 -5.93
N MET A 99 13.75 -8.07 -5.64
CA MET A 99 14.24 -7.79 -4.30
C MET A 99 13.65 -6.50 -3.72
N VAL A 100 13.64 -5.42 -4.51
CA VAL A 100 13.11 -4.12 -4.07
C VAL A 100 11.59 -4.17 -3.89
N LEU A 101 10.86 -4.70 -4.86
CA LEU A 101 9.40 -4.72 -4.77
C LEU A 101 8.89 -5.63 -3.66
N SER A 102 9.39 -6.87 -3.58
CA SER A 102 8.91 -7.86 -2.60
C SER A 102 9.53 -7.67 -1.21
N GLY A 103 10.82 -7.36 -1.16
CA GLY A 103 11.57 -7.25 0.10
C GLY A 103 11.44 -5.90 0.79
N GLU A 104 11.63 -4.81 0.06
CA GLU A 104 11.67 -3.48 0.65
C GLU A 104 10.31 -2.79 0.62
N VAL A 105 9.76 -2.57 -0.58
CA VAL A 105 8.55 -1.76 -0.76
C VAL A 105 7.34 -2.44 -0.15
N ASN A 106 7.11 -3.70 -0.47
CA ASN A 106 5.98 -4.46 0.08
C ASN A 106 6.02 -4.49 1.61
N LYS A 107 7.17 -4.82 2.19
CA LYS A 107 7.31 -4.92 3.65
C LYS A 107 7.16 -3.56 4.35
N SER A 108 7.60 -2.46 3.74
CA SER A 108 7.39 -1.10 4.26
C SER A 108 5.91 -0.74 4.31
N ILE A 109 5.14 -1.06 3.27
CA ILE A 109 3.69 -0.82 3.24
C ILE A 109 2.98 -1.65 4.31
N VAL A 110 3.29 -2.94 4.40
CA VAL A 110 2.73 -3.85 5.42
C VAL A 110 3.02 -3.33 6.82
N GLN A 111 4.26 -2.93 7.09
CA GLN A 111 4.65 -2.39 8.39
C GLN A 111 3.89 -1.11 8.74
N ALA A 112 3.74 -0.19 7.79
CA ALA A 112 3.00 1.05 8.01
C ALA A 112 1.53 0.79 8.35
N ILE A 113 0.87 -0.16 7.66
CA ILE A 113 -0.54 -0.51 7.90
C ILE A 113 -0.69 -1.26 9.23
N ASN A 114 0.20 -2.21 9.52
CA ASN A 114 0.17 -2.96 10.77
C ASN A 114 0.40 -2.03 11.99
N ALA A 115 1.22 -1.00 11.86
CA ALA A 115 1.43 0.00 12.90
C ALA A 115 0.15 0.81 13.22
N GLN A 116 -0.82 0.87 12.30
CA GLN A 116 -2.14 1.48 12.53
C GLN A 116 -3.17 0.49 13.11
N GLY A 117 -2.77 -0.72 13.48
CA GLY A 117 -3.62 -1.73 14.13
C GLY A 117 -4.43 -2.63 13.19
N CYS A 118 -4.10 -2.66 11.91
CA CYS A 118 -4.68 -3.58 10.94
C CYS A 118 -3.68 -4.66 10.56
N LEU A 119 -4.05 -5.94 10.71
CA LEU A 119 -3.23 -7.05 10.24
C LEU A 119 -3.42 -7.22 8.73
N LEU A 120 -2.37 -6.97 7.98
CA LEU A 120 -2.33 -7.16 6.54
C LEU A 120 -1.63 -8.48 6.22
N TYR A 121 -2.32 -9.34 5.47
CA TYR A 121 -1.74 -10.58 4.94
C TYR A 121 -1.05 -10.30 3.61
N THR A 122 0.12 -10.92 3.41
CA THR A 122 0.92 -10.83 2.19
C THR A 122 1.00 -12.19 1.51
N SER A 123 1.94 -12.38 0.60
CA SER A 123 2.17 -13.63 -0.12
C SER A 123 2.37 -14.87 0.77
N ASP A 124 2.76 -14.67 2.03
CA ASP A 124 3.02 -15.75 3.00
C ASP A 124 1.75 -16.18 3.76
N ALA A 125 0.61 -15.54 3.52
CA ALA A 125 -0.64 -15.85 4.22
C ALA A 125 -1.14 -17.30 3.98
N ALA A 126 -0.76 -17.91 2.86
CA ALA A 126 -1.12 -19.29 2.54
C ALA A 126 -0.39 -20.31 3.43
N ASP A 127 0.81 -20.00 3.89
CA ASP A 127 1.62 -20.90 4.70
C ASP A 127 1.14 -20.91 6.17
N GLU A 128 0.58 -19.82 6.66
CA GLU A 128 0.01 -19.74 8.01
C GLU A 128 -1.34 -20.47 8.13
N ALA A 129 -2.12 -20.54 7.06
CA ALA A 129 -3.40 -21.26 7.05
C ALA A 129 -3.24 -22.79 7.13
N SER A 130 -2.03 -23.31 6.90
CA SER A 130 -1.72 -24.76 6.94
C SER A 130 -1.34 -25.26 8.33
N SER A 131 -1.28 -24.38 9.34
CA SER A 131 -0.84 -24.70 10.72
C SER A 131 -1.98 -24.72 11.73
N VAL A 132 -3.24 -24.89 11.29
CA VAL A 132 -4.42 -25.07 12.16
C VAL A 132 -4.93 -26.49 12.08
#